data_1055f736f9b0dc476711e84a154dc630
#
_entry.id   1055f736f9b0dc476711e84a154dc630
#
_cell.length_a   1.000
_cell.length_b   1.000
_cell.length_c   1.000
_cell.angle_alpha   90.00
_cell.angle_beta   90.00
_cell.angle_gamma   90.00
#
_symmetry.space_group_name_H-M   'P 1'
#
loop_
_entity.id
_entity.type
_entity.pdbx_description
1 polymer ?
#
loop_
_entity_poly.entity_id
_entity_poly.type
_entity_poly.pdbx_seq_one_letter_code
_entity_poly.pdbx_strand_id
1 'polypeptide(L)'
;GALSPWKLVVIQNDMRKTLGEEILVPEFKKNNTDLDEEKLLFEKNRFLRADKIIAVIYSPVDSIKIPSWEMMLSTGAVCQNITIAAQSLNYAVQWVTEWYSYNEKMLEYLGGDVSKDKMAGFIYIGEKKEDPVERIRPKFEKVIKFLN
;
A
#
# COMPACT_ATOMS: atom_id res chain seq x y z
N GLY A 1 2.63 -4.03 24.18
CA GLY A 1 4.05 -3.68 24.06
C GLY A 1 4.38 -3.19 22.67
N ALA A 2 5.52 -2.56 22.49
CA ALA A 2 5.96 -2.02 21.19
C ALA A 2 6.54 -3.13 20.31
N LEU A 3 5.70 -3.94 19.70
CA LEU A 3 6.12 -5.06 18.86
C LEU A 3 6.57 -4.62 17.46
N SER A 4 6.08 -3.47 16.98
CA SER A 4 6.34 -2.95 15.64
C SER A 4 6.15 -4.03 14.54
N PRO A 5 4.95 -4.63 14.43
CA PRO A 5 4.70 -5.77 13.53
C PRO A 5 4.57 -5.34 12.07
N TRP A 6 5.42 -4.44 11.63
CA TRP A 6 5.41 -3.85 10.30
C TRP A 6 6.81 -3.41 9.86
N LYS A 7 7.01 -3.41 8.55
CA LYS A 7 8.18 -2.86 7.87
C LYS A 7 7.72 -1.77 6.91
N LEU A 8 8.53 -0.72 6.76
CA LEU A 8 8.29 0.38 5.83
C LEU A 8 9.40 0.40 4.80
N VAL A 9 9.03 0.40 3.52
CA VAL A 9 9.98 0.49 2.41
C VAL A 9 9.66 1.74 1.59
N VAL A 10 10.62 2.67 1.54
CA VAL A 10 10.46 3.91 0.76
C VAL A 10 10.97 3.67 -0.66
N ILE A 11 10.07 3.80 -1.62
CA ILE A 11 10.32 3.65 -3.06
C ILE A 11 10.36 5.05 -3.67
N GLN A 12 11.51 5.43 -4.20
CA GLN A 12 11.74 6.76 -4.77
C GLN A 12 12.77 6.71 -5.92
N ASN A 13 12.90 7.81 -6.64
CA ASN A 13 13.85 7.96 -7.75
C ASN A 13 13.67 6.84 -8.80
N ASP A 14 14.75 6.30 -9.32
CA ASP A 14 14.75 5.28 -10.37
C ASP A 14 14.13 3.95 -9.94
N MET A 15 14.10 3.66 -8.64
CA MET A 15 13.50 2.44 -8.13
C MET A 15 12.01 2.31 -8.52
N ARG A 16 11.30 3.41 -8.66
CA ARG A 16 9.91 3.43 -9.14
C ARG A 16 9.78 2.86 -10.56
N LYS A 17 10.72 3.21 -11.42
CA LYS A 17 10.81 2.70 -12.80
C LYS A 17 11.25 1.25 -12.81
N THR A 18 12.28 0.91 -12.06
CA THR A 18 12.83 -0.44 -11.93
C THR A 18 11.75 -1.44 -11.51
N LEU A 19 10.96 -1.13 -10.49
CA LEU A 19 9.85 -2.00 -10.04
C LEU A 19 8.79 -2.20 -11.14
N GLY A 20 8.48 -1.17 -11.92
CA GLY A 20 7.59 -1.29 -13.07
C GLY A 20 8.12 -2.25 -14.12
N GLU A 21 9.39 -2.12 -14.46
CA GLU A 21 10.05 -2.91 -15.52
C GLU A 21 10.37 -4.35 -15.09
N GLU A 22 10.88 -4.53 -13.88
CA GLU A 22 11.40 -5.82 -13.41
C GLU A 22 10.36 -6.69 -12.69
N ILE A 23 9.34 -6.07 -12.09
CA ILE A 23 8.32 -6.79 -11.31
C ILE A 23 6.94 -6.67 -11.94
N LEU A 24 6.41 -5.44 -12.12
CA LEU A 24 5.01 -5.29 -12.54
C LEU A 24 4.75 -5.86 -13.93
N VAL A 25 5.53 -5.46 -14.92
CA VAL A 25 5.32 -5.95 -16.31
C VAL A 25 5.51 -7.46 -16.44
N PRO A 26 6.59 -8.08 -15.91
CA PRO A 26 6.75 -9.54 -16.00
C PRO A 26 5.65 -10.31 -15.27
N GLU A 27 5.28 -9.91 -14.06
CA GLU A 27 4.25 -10.60 -13.30
C GLU A 27 2.83 -10.38 -13.88
N PHE A 28 2.55 -9.19 -14.41
CA PHE A 28 1.28 -8.93 -15.11
C PHE A 28 1.13 -9.82 -16.35
N LYS A 29 2.20 -9.98 -17.12
CA LYS A 29 2.21 -10.86 -18.31
C LYS A 29 1.94 -12.33 -17.99
N LYS A 30 2.41 -12.83 -16.85
CA LYS A 30 2.16 -14.24 -16.44
C LYS A 30 0.69 -14.51 -16.16
N ASN A 31 -0.03 -13.52 -15.64
CA ASN A 31 -1.38 -13.69 -15.12
C ASN A 31 -2.47 -13.17 -16.08
N ASN A 32 -2.10 -12.64 -17.23
CA ASN A 32 -3.03 -12.05 -18.19
C ASN A 32 -2.70 -12.52 -19.61
N THR A 33 -3.72 -12.89 -20.36
CA THR A 33 -3.60 -13.36 -21.76
C THR A 33 -3.96 -12.27 -22.78
N ASP A 34 -4.79 -11.32 -22.39
CA ASP A 34 -5.21 -10.19 -23.23
C ASP A 34 -4.31 -8.99 -22.96
N LEU A 35 -3.15 -8.97 -23.64
CA LEU A 35 -2.10 -7.99 -23.48
C LEU A 35 -1.99 -7.13 -24.73
N ASP A 36 -2.06 -5.82 -24.53
CA ASP A 36 -1.69 -4.82 -25.54
C ASP A 36 -0.60 -3.90 -24.98
N GLU A 37 -0.01 -3.08 -25.84
CA GLU A 37 1.08 -2.18 -25.47
C GLU A 37 0.63 -1.12 -24.46
N GLU A 38 -0.61 -0.65 -24.56
CA GLU A 38 -1.17 0.37 -23.66
C GLU A 38 -1.28 -0.17 -22.23
N LYS A 39 -1.82 -1.39 -22.05
CA LYS A 39 -1.89 -2.06 -20.75
C LYS A 39 -0.51 -2.27 -20.14
N LEU A 40 0.46 -2.73 -20.95
CA LEU A 40 1.83 -2.94 -20.47
C LEU A 40 2.51 -1.63 -20.06
N LEU A 41 2.32 -0.57 -20.83
CA LEU A 41 2.84 0.76 -20.49
C LEU A 41 2.19 1.31 -19.23
N PHE A 42 0.89 1.09 -19.04
CA PHE A 42 0.18 1.47 -17.83
C PHE A 42 0.76 0.75 -16.60
N GLU A 43 0.97 -0.57 -16.67
CA GLU A 43 1.57 -1.34 -15.58
C GLU A 43 3.01 -0.88 -15.29
N LYS A 44 3.81 -0.70 -16.33
CA LYS A 44 5.19 -0.19 -16.21
C LYS A 44 5.26 1.12 -15.45
N ASN A 45 4.29 2.01 -15.67
CA ASN A 45 4.30 3.37 -15.11
C ASN A 45 3.53 3.52 -13.79
N ARG A 46 2.99 2.44 -13.22
CA ARG A 46 2.17 2.53 -11.99
C ARG A 46 2.85 3.26 -10.84
N PHE A 47 4.12 2.97 -10.60
CA PHE A 47 4.89 3.62 -9.53
C PHE A 47 5.40 5.03 -9.90
N LEU A 48 5.25 5.46 -11.16
CA LEU A 48 5.59 6.82 -11.58
C LEU A 48 4.47 7.84 -11.33
N ARG A 49 3.31 7.39 -10.83
CA ARG A 49 2.14 8.25 -10.52
C ARG A 49 2.38 9.21 -9.35
N ALA A 50 3.38 8.98 -8.53
CA ALA A 50 3.76 9.86 -7.42
C ALA A 50 5.28 9.91 -7.24
N ASP A 51 5.77 10.95 -6.57
CA ASP A 51 7.21 11.15 -6.38
C ASP A 51 7.81 10.18 -5.39
N LYS A 52 7.03 9.79 -4.38
CA LYS A 52 7.42 8.82 -3.36
C LYS A 52 6.29 7.86 -3.07
N ILE A 53 6.65 6.63 -2.76
CA ILE A 53 5.71 5.61 -2.36
C ILE A 53 6.28 4.93 -1.12
N ILE A 54 5.43 4.71 -0.13
CA ILE A 54 5.78 3.93 1.04
C ILE A 54 5.03 2.61 0.95
N ALA A 55 5.75 1.51 0.74
CA ALA A 55 5.19 0.19 0.90
C ALA A 55 5.16 -0.16 2.39
N VAL A 56 3.99 -0.58 2.88
CA VAL A 56 3.80 -0.99 4.26
C VAL A 56 3.57 -2.50 4.28
N ILE A 57 4.47 -3.21 4.92
CA ILE A 57 4.43 -4.67 5.04
C ILE A 57 4.00 -5.00 6.47
N TYR A 58 2.90 -5.73 6.63
CA TYR A 58 2.55 -6.40 7.87
C TYR A 58 3.54 -7.54 8.09
N SER A 59 4.27 -7.51 9.18
CA SER A 59 5.30 -8.49 9.54
C SER A 59 5.09 -8.94 10.99
N PRO A 60 4.23 -9.95 11.20
CA PRO A 60 3.90 -10.40 12.54
C PRO A 60 5.12 -10.98 13.26
N VAL A 61 5.14 -10.79 14.55
CA VAL A 61 6.15 -11.38 15.44
C VAL A 61 5.48 -12.38 16.38
N ASP A 62 6.22 -13.38 16.80
CA ASP A 62 5.70 -14.34 17.77
C ASP A 62 5.45 -13.67 19.11
N SER A 63 4.23 -13.81 19.60
CA SER A 63 3.81 -13.25 20.89
C SER A 63 2.71 -14.12 21.52
N ILE A 64 2.93 -14.53 22.75
CA ILE A 64 1.93 -15.27 23.52
C ILE A 64 0.78 -14.33 23.97
N LYS A 65 1.07 -13.04 24.15
CA LYS A 65 0.13 -12.07 24.73
C LYS A 65 -0.68 -11.30 23.69
N ILE A 66 -0.11 -11.06 22.51
CA ILE A 66 -0.70 -10.19 21.50
C ILE A 66 -1.06 -11.03 20.27
N PRO A 67 -2.34 -11.19 19.97
CA PRO A 67 -2.77 -11.96 18.80
C PRO A 67 -2.46 -11.24 17.50
N SER A 68 -2.30 -12.01 16.42
CA SER A 68 -1.90 -11.49 15.09
C SER A 68 -2.86 -10.46 14.53
N TRP A 69 -4.15 -10.55 14.84
CA TRP A 69 -5.14 -9.58 14.35
C TRP A 69 -4.94 -8.18 14.95
N GLU A 70 -4.51 -8.07 16.22
CA GLU A 70 -4.16 -6.78 16.83
C GLU A 70 -2.90 -6.18 16.19
N MET A 71 -1.94 -7.03 15.81
CA MET A 71 -0.77 -6.63 15.05
C MET A 71 -1.15 -6.09 13.65
N MET A 72 -2.14 -6.72 13.02
CA MET A 72 -2.67 -6.25 11.73
C MET A 72 -3.37 -4.88 11.87
N LEU A 73 -4.14 -4.67 12.93
CA LEU A 73 -4.75 -3.36 13.25
C LEU A 73 -3.68 -2.29 13.47
N SER A 74 -2.58 -2.62 14.17
CA SER A 74 -1.44 -1.73 14.35
C SER A 74 -0.82 -1.33 13.01
N THR A 75 -0.69 -2.26 12.07
CA THR A 75 -0.17 -1.99 10.72
C THR A 75 -1.11 -1.07 9.93
N GLY A 76 -2.43 -1.32 10.00
CA GLY A 76 -3.42 -0.42 9.40
C GLY A 76 -3.38 1.00 10.00
N ALA A 77 -3.17 1.10 11.32
CA ALA A 77 -2.99 2.40 11.99
C ALA A 77 -1.74 3.14 11.49
N VAL A 78 -0.65 2.43 11.21
CA VAL A 78 0.56 3.03 10.59
C VAL A 78 0.23 3.59 9.21
N CYS A 79 -0.47 2.85 8.36
CA CYS A 79 -0.91 3.35 7.05
C CYS A 79 -1.73 4.63 7.19
N GLN A 80 -2.69 4.65 8.10
CA GLN A 80 -3.53 5.82 8.34
C GLN A 80 -2.72 7.01 8.89
N ASN A 81 -1.80 6.78 9.82
CA ASN A 81 -0.94 7.83 10.37
C ASN A 81 -0.03 8.46 9.29
N ILE A 82 0.54 7.66 8.40
CA ILE A 82 1.32 8.16 7.27
C ILE A 82 0.43 9.02 6.36
N THR A 83 -0.80 8.57 6.08
CA THR A 83 -1.76 9.31 5.27
C THR A 83 -2.10 10.66 5.88
N ILE A 84 -2.42 10.71 7.17
CA ILE A 84 -2.72 11.95 7.91
C ILE A 84 -1.49 12.86 7.94
N ALA A 85 -0.31 12.33 8.22
CA ALA A 85 0.93 13.12 8.26
C ALA A 85 1.24 13.75 6.89
N ALA A 86 1.11 13.00 5.79
CA ALA A 86 1.34 13.54 4.46
C ALA A 86 0.33 14.66 4.12
N GLN A 87 -0.95 14.46 4.45
CA GLN A 87 -1.98 15.49 4.26
C GLN A 87 -1.72 16.76 5.10
N SER A 88 -1.28 16.61 6.36
CA SER A 88 -0.95 17.73 7.24
C SER A 88 0.25 18.55 6.72
N LEU A 89 1.11 17.94 5.91
CA LEU A 89 2.21 18.58 5.20
C LEU A 89 1.81 19.09 3.81
N ASN A 90 0.51 19.11 3.51
CA ASN A 90 -0.07 19.57 2.24
C ASN A 90 0.30 18.73 1.01
N TYR A 91 0.64 17.45 1.18
CA TYR A 91 0.80 16.52 0.07
C TYR A 91 -0.52 15.86 -0.32
N ALA A 92 -0.65 15.52 -1.61
CA ALA A 92 -1.63 14.55 -2.05
C ALA A 92 -1.17 13.15 -1.62
N VAL A 93 -2.11 12.34 -1.14
CA VAL A 93 -1.80 11.00 -0.65
C VAL A 93 -2.93 10.01 -0.99
N GLN A 94 -2.54 8.81 -1.37
CA GLN A 94 -3.48 7.72 -1.60
C GLN A 94 -2.91 6.39 -1.10
N TRP A 95 -3.64 5.71 -0.23
CA TRP A 95 -3.36 4.34 0.19
C TRP A 95 -4.11 3.37 -0.72
N VAL A 96 -3.38 2.49 -1.40
CA VAL A 96 -3.94 1.52 -2.35
C VAL A 96 -3.44 0.11 -2.07
N THR A 97 -4.29 -0.88 -2.41
CA THR A 97 -3.99 -2.31 -2.40
C THR A 97 -4.36 -2.91 -3.75
N GLU A 98 -3.67 -2.48 -4.82
CA GLU A 98 -3.88 -3.01 -6.17
C GLU A 98 -3.30 -4.43 -6.28
N TRP A 99 -3.46 -5.10 -7.42
CA TRP A 99 -3.10 -6.52 -7.62
C TRP A 99 -1.67 -6.87 -7.15
N TYR A 100 -0.73 -5.97 -7.35
CA TYR A 100 0.67 -6.18 -6.94
C TYR A 100 0.89 -6.19 -5.41
N SER A 101 -0.09 -5.75 -4.62
CA SER A 101 -0.06 -5.95 -3.16
C SER A 101 -0.24 -7.41 -2.75
N TYR A 102 -0.75 -8.23 -3.65
CA TYR A 102 -0.96 -9.68 -3.44
C TYR A 102 0.06 -10.53 -4.20
N ASN A 103 1.06 -9.90 -4.83
CA ASN A 103 2.08 -10.58 -5.60
C ASN A 103 3.27 -10.92 -4.72
N GLU A 104 3.63 -12.21 -4.66
CA GLU A 104 4.71 -12.72 -3.83
C GLU A 104 6.07 -12.16 -4.25
N LYS A 105 6.33 -12.03 -5.57
CA LYS A 105 7.57 -11.46 -6.08
C LYS A 105 7.76 -10.00 -5.67
N MET A 106 6.69 -9.22 -5.65
CA MET A 106 6.71 -7.85 -5.14
C MET A 106 7.05 -7.84 -3.66
N LEU A 107 6.42 -8.72 -2.86
CA LEU A 107 6.68 -8.81 -1.43
C LEU A 107 8.14 -9.22 -1.15
N GLU A 108 8.65 -10.25 -1.83
CA GLU A 108 10.05 -10.71 -1.72
C GLU A 108 11.03 -9.60 -2.10
N TYR A 109 10.80 -8.91 -3.23
CA TYR A 109 11.66 -7.84 -3.71
C TYR A 109 11.77 -6.69 -2.70
N LEU A 110 10.69 -6.41 -1.99
CA LEU A 110 10.65 -5.40 -0.93
C LEU A 110 11.13 -5.90 0.44
N GLY A 111 11.69 -7.11 0.51
CA GLY A 111 12.28 -7.68 1.73
C GLY A 111 11.26 -8.28 2.69
N GLY A 112 10.08 -8.65 2.20
CA GLY A 112 9.09 -9.41 2.95
C GLY A 112 9.36 -10.92 2.89
N ASP A 113 8.87 -11.63 3.89
CA ASP A 113 8.88 -13.09 3.99
C ASP A 113 7.49 -13.61 3.59
N VAL A 114 7.40 -14.26 2.42
CA VAL A 114 6.11 -14.75 1.87
C VAL A 114 5.41 -15.77 2.76
N SER A 115 6.13 -16.42 3.65
CA SER A 115 5.55 -17.41 4.56
C SER A 115 4.69 -16.79 5.67
N LYS A 116 4.90 -15.52 6.01
CA LYS A 116 4.23 -14.87 7.14
C LYS A 116 3.86 -13.40 6.92
N ASP A 117 4.65 -12.65 6.11
CA ASP A 117 4.42 -11.24 5.88
C ASP A 117 3.30 -11.04 4.85
N LYS A 118 2.63 -9.89 4.91
CA LYS A 118 1.62 -9.48 3.94
C LYS A 118 1.76 -8.01 3.62
N MET A 119 1.54 -7.65 2.36
CA MET A 119 1.47 -6.25 1.98
C MET A 119 0.19 -5.61 2.55
N ALA A 120 0.34 -4.61 3.42
CA ALA A 120 -0.79 -3.81 3.90
C ALA A 120 -1.22 -2.76 2.87
N GLY A 121 -0.32 -2.39 1.97
CA GLY A 121 -0.58 -1.52 0.83
C GLY A 121 0.59 -0.61 0.50
N PHE A 122 0.36 0.20 -0.53
CA PHE A 122 1.28 1.21 -1.01
C PHE A 122 0.67 2.59 -0.79
N ILE A 123 1.40 3.48 -0.14
CA ILE A 123 0.98 4.85 0.12
C ILE A 123 1.73 5.76 -0.86
N TYR A 124 1.01 6.25 -1.86
CA TYR A 124 1.50 7.17 -2.87
C TYR A 124 1.45 8.58 -2.31
N ILE A 125 2.57 9.31 -2.39
CA ILE A 125 2.72 10.66 -1.86
C ILE A 125 3.33 11.54 -2.95
N GLY A 126 2.65 12.61 -3.29
CA GLY A 126 3.08 13.55 -4.33
C GLY A 126 2.56 14.96 -4.10
N GLU A 127 2.93 15.88 -4.97
CA GLU A 127 2.42 17.24 -4.93
C GLU A 127 0.91 17.26 -5.21
N LYS A 128 0.19 18.12 -4.49
CA LYS A 128 -1.23 18.33 -4.67
C LYS A 128 -1.45 19.22 -5.89
N LYS A 129 -1.98 18.66 -6.98
CA LYS A 129 -2.31 19.40 -8.20
C LYS A 129 -3.72 19.99 -8.17
N GLU A 130 -4.66 19.27 -7.59
CA GLU A 130 -6.08 19.59 -7.52
C GLU A 130 -6.63 19.22 -6.15
N ASP A 131 -7.74 19.83 -5.76
CA ASP A 131 -8.46 19.40 -4.58
C ASP A 131 -9.13 18.04 -4.85
N PRO A 132 -9.02 17.08 -3.91
CA PRO A 132 -9.62 15.79 -4.09
C PRO A 132 -11.15 15.89 -4.14
N VAL A 133 -11.75 15.14 -5.07
CA VAL A 133 -13.21 15.00 -5.11
C VAL A 133 -13.69 14.26 -3.85
N GLU A 134 -14.68 14.84 -3.17
CA GLU A 134 -15.26 14.22 -1.98
C GLU A 134 -15.96 12.91 -2.34
N ARG A 135 -15.66 11.87 -1.57
CA ARG A 135 -16.29 10.56 -1.73
C ARG A 135 -17.59 10.48 -0.94
N ILE A 136 -18.57 9.77 -1.50
CA ILE A 136 -19.80 9.46 -0.77
C ILE A 136 -19.44 8.66 0.48
N ARG A 137 -19.82 9.19 1.65
CA ARG A 137 -19.63 8.56 2.94
C ARG A 137 -20.88 7.77 3.35
N PRO A 138 -20.75 6.72 4.16
CA PRO A 138 -21.91 6.04 4.70
C PRO A 138 -22.74 7.00 5.57
N LYS A 139 -24.06 6.82 5.56
CA LYS A 139 -24.94 7.58 6.47
C LYS A 139 -24.57 7.29 7.93
N PHE A 140 -24.59 8.33 8.74
CA PHE A 140 -24.19 8.28 10.15
C PHE A 140 -24.90 7.13 10.92
N GLU A 141 -26.21 6.99 10.74
CA GLU A 141 -27.05 6.00 11.40
C GLU A 141 -26.72 4.55 11.02
N LYS A 142 -26.01 4.34 9.89
CA LYS A 142 -25.58 3.01 9.46
C LYS A 142 -24.30 2.53 10.15
N VAL A 143 -23.52 3.45 10.70
CA VAL A 143 -22.19 3.14 11.27
C VAL A 143 -22.07 3.44 12.75
N ILE A 144 -23.03 4.17 13.33
CA ILE A 144 -23.06 4.54 14.75
C ILE A 144 -24.36 4.06 15.38
N LYS A 145 -24.24 3.44 16.55
CA LYS A 145 -25.35 3.04 17.40
C LYS A 145 -25.14 3.64 18.80
N PHE A 146 -26.12 4.38 19.27
CA PHE A 146 -26.16 4.85 20.67
C PHE A 146 -26.82 3.78 21.55
N LEU A 147 -26.20 3.45 22.66
CA LEU A 147 -26.78 2.62 23.72
C LEU A 147 -27.16 3.57 24.85
N ASN A 148 -28.48 3.66 25.14
CA ASN A 148 -29.05 4.46 26.22
C ASN A 148 -29.39 3.57 27.40
#